data_a50e13625981f1af405b15aad3010390
#
_entry.id   a50e13625981f1af405b15aad3010390
#
_cell.length_a   1.000
_cell.length_b   1.000
_cell.length_c   1.000
_cell.angle_alpha   90.00
_cell.angle_beta   90.00
_cell.angle_gamma   90.00
#
_symmetry.space_group_name_H-M   'P 1'
#
loop_
_entity.id
_entity.type
_entity.pdbx_description
1 polymer ?
#
loop_
_entity_poly.entity_id
_entity_poly.type
_entity_poly.pdbx_seq_one_letter_code
_entity_poly.pdbx_strand_id
1 'polypeptide(L)'
;QEDVYYYLTVMNENYEHPEMPAGVEGDILKGMYAFRRAPEAPAPAAAAPAPAAAPATGNIPVARTTSLQAKPQPIPADAPATSPIVTPATDVDPAAEGENVVTVLKGATKSLAANMDASLSVPTATSVRTIPAKLMIDNRIVINNHLKRARGGKVSFTHLIAWAIVQTLKEFPSQNVFYDEVDGKPSVVTPAHVNLGIAIDIPKPDGTRSLVVPGVKRADTMGFGEFLTAYEDVVARGRANKLTAADYAGNTISLTNPGGIGTEHSVPRLMKGAGCIVGAGALEYPAEFQGASPKTLAELAIGKTITLTSTYDHRVI
;
A
#
# COMPACT_ATOMS: atom_id res chain seq x y z
N GLN A 1 23.84 -10.89 0.78
CA GLN A 1 22.73 -10.46 -0.07
C GLN A 1 22.66 -8.95 0.07
N GLU A 2 23.03 -8.23 -0.98
CA GLU A 2 22.89 -6.77 -1.00
C GLU A 2 21.46 -6.47 -1.48
N ASP A 3 20.70 -5.71 -0.69
CA ASP A 3 19.39 -5.20 -1.07
C ASP A 3 19.57 -4.11 -2.10
N VAL A 4 19.36 -4.41 -3.36
CA VAL A 4 19.41 -3.45 -4.46
C VAL A 4 18.02 -2.86 -4.67
N TYR A 5 17.86 -1.56 -4.37
CA TYR A 5 16.64 -0.80 -4.65
C TYR A 5 16.76 -0.10 -6.00
N TYR A 6 15.86 -0.42 -6.92
CA TYR A 6 15.75 0.29 -8.19
C TYR A 6 14.79 1.47 -8.06
N TYR A 7 15.30 2.69 -8.20
CA TYR A 7 14.47 3.87 -8.42
C TYR A 7 14.34 4.12 -9.92
N LEU A 8 13.17 3.84 -10.48
CA LEU A 8 12.85 4.29 -11.82
C LEU A 8 12.29 5.72 -11.70
N THR A 9 13.12 6.72 -11.95
CA THR A 9 12.65 8.10 -12.09
C THR A 9 12.16 8.29 -13.51
N VAL A 10 10.86 8.24 -13.73
CA VAL A 10 10.27 8.62 -15.03
C VAL A 10 10.07 10.12 -14.99
N MET A 11 10.99 10.87 -15.55
CA MET A 11 10.84 12.30 -15.79
C MET A 11 9.91 12.53 -16.98
N ASN A 12 8.99 13.48 -16.85
CA ASN A 12 7.94 13.77 -17.84
C ASN A 12 8.32 14.91 -18.81
N GLU A 13 9.62 15.11 -19.01
CA GLU A 13 10.17 16.06 -19.98
C GLU A 13 10.90 15.32 -21.08
N ASN A 14 10.80 15.82 -22.32
CA ASN A 14 11.57 15.29 -23.43
C ASN A 14 13.03 15.65 -23.24
N TYR A 15 13.79 14.75 -22.58
CA TYR A 15 15.24 14.83 -22.56
C TYR A 15 15.80 14.15 -23.81
N GLU A 16 16.70 14.81 -24.51
CA GLU A 16 17.62 14.10 -25.37
C GLU A 16 18.49 13.21 -24.49
N HIS A 17 18.31 11.90 -24.61
CA HIS A 17 19.15 10.95 -23.93
C HIS A 17 20.59 11.13 -24.42
N PRO A 18 21.54 11.44 -23.54
CA PRO A 18 22.94 11.45 -23.95
C PRO A 18 23.34 10.05 -24.43
N GLU A 19 24.23 9.99 -25.41
CA GLU A 19 24.74 8.72 -25.92
C GLU A 19 25.34 7.89 -24.77
N MET A 20 25.07 6.59 -24.81
CA MET A 20 25.59 5.64 -23.84
C MET A 20 27.12 5.61 -23.91
N PRO A 21 27.82 5.77 -22.78
CA PRO A 21 29.28 5.67 -22.78
C PRO A 21 29.73 4.29 -23.29
N ALA A 22 30.78 4.27 -24.12
CA ALA A 22 31.33 3.01 -24.64
C ALA A 22 31.89 2.13 -23.48
N GLY A 23 31.63 0.84 -23.53
CA GLY A 23 32.19 -0.16 -22.59
C GLY A 23 31.43 -0.34 -21.29
N VAL A 24 30.20 0.24 -21.15
CA VAL A 24 29.38 0.08 -19.94
C VAL A 24 28.33 -1.05 -20.04
N GLU A 25 28.28 -1.78 -21.16
CA GLU A 25 27.31 -2.84 -21.42
C GLU A 25 27.34 -3.93 -20.34
N GLY A 26 28.54 -4.31 -19.89
CA GLY A 26 28.72 -5.30 -18.82
C GLY A 26 28.23 -4.81 -17.46
N ASP A 27 28.30 -3.51 -17.21
CA ASP A 27 27.83 -2.91 -15.95
C ASP A 27 26.33 -2.68 -15.97
N ILE A 28 25.75 -2.41 -17.14
CA ILE A 28 24.28 -2.37 -17.33
C ILE A 28 23.67 -3.74 -17.02
N LEU A 29 24.29 -4.81 -17.50
CA LEU A 29 23.83 -6.19 -17.21
C LEU A 29 23.94 -6.54 -15.72
N LYS A 30 24.80 -5.88 -14.97
CA LYS A 30 24.91 -5.98 -13.51
C LYS A 30 24.00 -5.01 -12.77
N GLY A 31 23.22 -4.20 -13.50
CA GLY A 31 22.24 -3.27 -12.93
C GLY A 31 22.79 -1.90 -12.51
N MET A 32 24.05 -1.58 -12.75
CA MET A 32 24.61 -0.29 -12.36
C MET A 32 25.75 0.13 -13.26
N TYR A 33 25.76 1.39 -13.73
CA TYR A 33 26.92 2.02 -14.39
C TYR A 33 27.04 3.49 -14.04
N ALA A 34 28.27 4.01 -14.02
CA ALA A 34 28.54 5.41 -13.77
C ALA A 34 28.32 6.22 -15.07
N PHE A 35 27.21 6.96 -15.13
CA PHE A 35 26.86 7.79 -16.29
C PHE A 35 27.77 9.03 -16.41
N ARG A 36 28.11 9.67 -15.29
CA ARG A 36 29.08 10.74 -15.16
C ARG A 36 29.85 10.61 -13.85
N ARG A 37 31.16 10.76 -13.89
CA ARG A 37 31.95 11.03 -12.69
C ARG A 37 31.84 12.52 -12.37
N ALA A 38 31.62 12.88 -11.10
CA ALA A 38 31.79 14.25 -10.68
C ALA A 38 33.21 14.72 -11.06
N PRO A 39 33.37 15.96 -11.55
CA PRO A 39 34.71 16.49 -11.77
C PRO A 39 35.49 16.38 -10.45
N GLU A 40 36.68 15.82 -10.52
CA GLU A 40 37.58 15.70 -9.37
C GLU A 40 37.75 17.08 -8.76
N ALA A 41 37.42 17.25 -7.49
CA ALA A 41 37.58 18.51 -6.81
C ALA A 41 39.05 18.90 -6.91
N PRO A 42 39.40 20.13 -7.34
CA PRO A 42 40.80 20.55 -7.39
C PRO A 42 41.40 20.34 -6.01
N ALA A 43 42.62 19.77 -5.98
CA ALA A 43 43.38 19.57 -4.75
C ALA A 43 43.36 20.87 -3.93
N PRO A 44 43.16 20.82 -2.60
CA PRO A 44 43.10 22.03 -1.80
C PRO A 44 44.40 22.82 -1.99
N ALA A 45 44.29 24.00 -2.62
CA ALA A 45 45.39 24.93 -2.72
C ALA A 45 45.84 25.29 -1.31
N ALA A 46 47.17 25.27 -1.08
CA ALA A 46 47.75 25.61 0.20
C ALA A 46 47.15 26.92 0.73
N ALA A 47 46.74 26.89 1.98
CA ALA A 47 46.05 27.99 2.64
C ALA A 47 46.85 29.30 2.54
N ALA A 48 46.30 30.24 1.78
CA ALA A 48 46.76 31.63 1.84
C ALA A 48 46.28 32.27 3.14
N PRO A 49 47.07 33.18 3.78
CA PRO A 49 46.67 33.77 5.07
C PRO A 49 45.41 34.63 4.91
N ALA A 50 44.53 34.52 5.92
CA ALA A 50 43.23 35.19 5.97
C ALA A 50 43.37 36.74 5.82
N PRO A 51 42.60 37.40 4.94
CA PRO A 51 42.51 38.84 4.95
C PRO A 51 41.71 39.33 6.16
N ALA A 52 42.19 40.45 6.73
CA ALA A 52 41.64 41.13 7.89
C ALA A 52 40.15 41.51 7.67
N ALA A 53 39.36 41.41 8.71
CA ALA A 53 37.96 41.75 8.75
C ALA A 53 37.69 43.21 8.33
N ALA A 54 36.81 43.39 7.33
CA ALA A 54 36.19 44.67 7.01
C ALA A 54 34.93 44.90 7.86
N PRO A 55 34.57 46.15 8.23
CA PRO A 55 33.52 46.41 9.18
C PRO A 55 32.12 46.16 8.59
N ALA A 56 31.27 45.60 9.40
CA ALA A 56 29.86 45.35 9.09
C ALA A 56 29.07 46.66 9.04
N THR A 57 28.48 46.99 7.89
CA THR A 57 27.38 47.95 7.82
C THR A 57 26.23 47.34 7.05
N GLY A 58 25.07 47.31 7.71
CA GLY A 58 23.81 46.94 7.06
C GLY A 58 22.89 46.11 7.95
N ASN A 59 22.19 46.78 8.88
CA ASN A 59 21.06 46.21 9.61
C ASN A 59 19.91 45.91 8.64
N ILE A 60 19.65 44.63 8.41
CA ILE A 60 18.37 44.16 7.90
C ILE A 60 17.59 43.66 9.12
N PRO A 61 16.38 44.19 9.42
CA PRO A 61 15.61 43.70 10.56
C PRO A 61 15.09 42.26 10.24
N VAL A 62 15.69 41.31 10.90
CA VAL A 62 15.13 39.94 10.97
C VAL A 62 13.93 40.05 11.92
N ALA A 63 12.74 39.77 11.39
CA ALA A 63 11.53 39.60 12.20
C ALA A 63 11.79 38.45 13.20
N ARG A 64 11.89 38.81 14.48
CA ARG A 64 11.92 37.84 15.58
C ARG A 64 10.57 37.14 15.65
N THR A 65 10.50 35.91 15.26
CA THR A 65 9.46 35.02 15.72
C THR A 65 9.64 34.88 17.24
N THR A 66 8.80 35.54 17.99
CA THR A 66 8.67 35.31 19.44
C THR A 66 8.14 33.90 19.62
N SER A 67 9.01 32.98 19.99
CA SER A 67 8.61 31.72 20.60
C SER A 67 7.93 32.13 21.94
N LEU A 68 6.64 31.87 22.03
CA LEU A 68 5.91 31.87 23.28
C LEU A 68 6.41 30.69 24.13
N GLN A 69 7.54 30.84 24.78
CA GLN A 69 7.90 30.03 25.92
C GLN A 69 6.96 30.45 27.06
N ALA A 70 5.90 29.69 27.23
CA ALA A 70 5.12 29.75 28.46
C ALA A 70 6.06 29.42 29.63
N LYS A 71 6.27 30.44 30.48
CA LYS A 71 6.95 30.24 31.76
C LYS A 71 6.17 29.19 32.55
N PRO A 72 6.81 28.14 33.10
CA PRO A 72 6.13 27.23 34.02
C PRO A 72 5.59 28.02 35.19
N GLN A 73 4.29 28.03 35.40
CA GLN A 73 3.71 28.54 36.66
C GLN A 73 4.02 27.48 37.74
N PRO A 74 4.41 27.91 38.95
CA PRO A 74 4.56 27.01 40.05
C PRO A 74 3.21 26.36 40.38
N ILE A 75 3.18 25.03 40.36
CA ILE A 75 2.04 24.24 40.83
C ILE A 75 1.90 24.48 42.31
N PRO A 76 0.72 24.89 42.85
CA PRO A 76 0.51 25.01 44.30
C PRO A 76 0.73 23.61 44.96
N ALA A 77 1.49 23.56 46.05
CA ALA A 77 1.89 22.33 46.72
C ALA A 77 0.77 21.61 47.49
N ASP A 78 -0.51 22.02 47.36
CA ASP A 78 -1.65 21.46 48.10
C ASP A 78 -2.82 21.08 47.18
N ALA A 79 -2.54 20.41 46.08
CA ALA A 79 -3.56 19.67 45.39
C ALA A 79 -3.46 18.19 45.81
N PRO A 80 -4.52 17.60 46.37
CA PRO A 80 -4.49 16.17 46.68
C PRO A 80 -4.30 15.39 45.38
N ALA A 81 -3.26 14.55 45.32
CA ALA A 81 -2.97 13.65 44.22
C ALA A 81 -3.99 12.51 44.22
N THR A 82 -5.19 12.79 43.75
CA THR A 82 -6.15 11.81 43.30
C THR A 82 -6.61 12.21 41.91
N SER A 83 -5.77 11.90 40.94
CA SER A 83 -6.36 11.60 39.62
C SER A 83 -7.35 10.46 39.84
N PRO A 84 -8.62 10.62 39.52
CA PRO A 84 -9.51 9.48 39.53
C PRO A 84 -8.90 8.50 38.55
N ILE A 85 -8.48 7.32 39.01
CA ILE A 85 -8.35 6.15 38.19
C ILE A 85 -9.72 6.06 37.50
N VAL A 86 -9.78 6.36 36.21
CA VAL A 86 -10.95 6.03 35.42
C VAL A 86 -10.97 4.51 35.42
N THR A 87 -11.60 3.94 36.44
CA THR A 87 -12.11 2.58 36.37
C THR A 87 -12.96 2.58 35.10
N PRO A 88 -12.74 1.66 34.15
CA PRO A 88 -13.69 1.49 33.06
C PRO A 88 -15.07 1.42 33.71
N ALA A 89 -16.00 2.24 33.22
CA ALA A 89 -17.36 2.20 33.71
C ALA A 89 -17.92 0.81 33.43
N THR A 90 -17.80 -0.08 34.42
CA THR A 90 -18.26 -1.46 34.38
C THR A 90 -19.69 -1.59 34.88
N ASP A 91 -20.35 -0.48 35.17
CA ASP A 91 -21.71 -0.47 35.69
C ASP A 91 -22.68 0.36 34.85
N VAL A 92 -22.60 0.25 33.52
CA VAL A 92 -23.78 0.46 32.68
C VAL A 92 -24.44 -0.89 32.61
N ASP A 93 -25.50 -1.09 33.40
CA ASP A 93 -26.39 -2.26 33.26
C ASP A 93 -26.94 -2.24 31.82
N PRO A 94 -26.45 -3.10 30.90
CA PRO A 94 -26.94 -3.12 29.52
C PRO A 94 -28.41 -3.57 29.41
N ALA A 95 -29.00 -4.03 30.50
CA ALA A 95 -30.41 -4.39 30.59
C ALA A 95 -31.34 -3.17 30.76
N ALA A 96 -30.81 -1.98 31.06
CA ALA A 96 -31.62 -0.77 31.29
C ALA A 96 -32.15 -0.11 29.99
N GLU A 97 -31.55 -0.46 28.78
CA GLU A 97 -31.86 0.18 27.49
C GLU A 97 -32.37 -0.78 26.39
N GLY A 98 -32.85 -1.97 26.73
CA GLY A 98 -33.39 -2.92 25.77
C GLY A 98 -32.75 -4.31 25.81
N GLU A 99 -33.40 -5.30 25.28
CA GLU A 99 -32.86 -6.65 25.18
C GLU A 99 -31.79 -6.75 24.11
N ASN A 100 -30.66 -7.39 24.44
CA ASN A 100 -29.59 -7.67 23.47
C ASN A 100 -30.12 -8.61 22.36
N VAL A 101 -29.99 -8.21 21.10
CA VAL A 101 -30.36 -9.08 19.99
C VAL A 101 -29.18 -10.03 19.68
N VAL A 102 -29.38 -11.31 19.96
CA VAL A 102 -28.39 -12.37 19.68
C VAL A 102 -28.72 -13.03 18.35
N THR A 103 -27.77 -12.94 17.39
CA THR A 103 -27.91 -13.59 16.09
C THR A 103 -26.81 -14.63 15.90
N VAL A 104 -27.21 -15.89 15.67
CA VAL A 104 -26.27 -16.99 15.43
C VAL A 104 -25.66 -16.87 14.05
N LEU A 105 -24.32 -16.83 13.98
CA LEU A 105 -23.59 -16.81 12.72
C LEU A 105 -23.73 -18.15 11.96
N LYS A 106 -24.11 -18.08 10.68
CA LYS A 106 -24.32 -19.26 9.81
C LYS A 106 -23.59 -19.08 8.47
N GLY A 107 -23.31 -20.19 7.79
CA GLY A 107 -22.71 -20.18 6.44
C GLY A 107 -21.40 -19.40 6.36
N ALA A 108 -21.28 -18.52 5.38
CA ALA A 108 -20.07 -17.74 5.11
C ALA A 108 -19.60 -16.88 6.30
N THR A 109 -20.53 -16.32 7.07
CA THR A 109 -20.20 -15.48 8.24
C THR A 109 -19.58 -16.32 9.37
N LYS A 110 -20.06 -17.55 9.59
CA LYS A 110 -19.43 -18.49 10.54
C LYS A 110 -18.02 -18.87 10.08
N SER A 111 -17.85 -19.16 8.79
CA SER A 111 -16.52 -19.47 8.22
C SER A 111 -15.57 -18.29 8.31
N LEU A 112 -16.06 -17.07 8.11
CA LEU A 112 -15.24 -15.86 8.27
C LEU A 112 -14.75 -15.71 9.71
N ALA A 113 -15.62 -15.90 10.72
CA ALA A 113 -15.23 -15.83 12.13
C ALA A 113 -14.13 -16.88 12.45
N ALA A 114 -14.33 -18.12 12.05
CA ALA A 114 -13.34 -19.18 12.23
C ALA A 114 -12.01 -18.89 11.53
N ASN A 115 -12.03 -18.30 10.34
CA ASN A 115 -10.83 -17.89 9.62
C ASN A 115 -10.12 -16.72 10.31
N MET A 116 -10.85 -15.78 10.89
CA MET A 116 -10.25 -14.68 11.66
C MET A 116 -9.58 -15.19 12.92
N ASP A 117 -10.20 -16.13 13.63
CA ASP A 117 -9.58 -16.79 14.80
C ASP A 117 -8.30 -17.53 14.38
N ALA A 118 -8.36 -18.31 13.29
CA ALA A 118 -7.20 -19.02 12.77
C ALA A 118 -6.06 -18.06 12.32
N SER A 119 -6.39 -16.86 11.84
CA SER A 119 -5.39 -15.87 11.41
C SER A 119 -4.50 -15.36 12.55
N LEU A 120 -4.96 -15.46 13.79
CA LEU A 120 -4.19 -15.05 14.97
C LEU A 120 -2.96 -15.93 15.21
N SER A 121 -2.95 -17.15 14.68
CA SER A 121 -1.82 -18.08 14.77
C SER A 121 -0.69 -17.79 13.78
N VAL A 122 -0.90 -16.86 12.83
CA VAL A 122 0.10 -16.50 11.83
C VAL A 122 0.90 -15.29 12.31
N PRO A 123 2.21 -15.41 12.56
CA PRO A 123 3.07 -14.28 12.89
C PRO A 123 3.29 -13.43 11.63
N THR A 124 2.63 -12.28 11.58
CA THR A 124 2.68 -11.41 10.40
C THR A 124 3.61 -10.23 10.59
N ALA A 125 4.26 -9.81 9.51
CA ALA A 125 4.84 -8.48 9.38
C ALA A 125 4.10 -7.70 8.31
N THR A 126 4.16 -6.36 8.37
CA THR A 126 3.51 -5.49 7.39
C THR A 126 4.47 -4.42 6.92
N SER A 127 4.71 -4.37 5.63
CA SER A 127 5.42 -3.28 4.97
C SER A 127 4.41 -2.27 4.40
N VAL A 128 4.70 -0.99 4.58
CA VAL A 128 3.85 0.12 4.10
C VAL A 128 4.67 0.99 3.15
N ARG A 129 4.13 1.27 1.97
CA ARG A 129 4.76 2.12 0.94
C ARG A 129 3.75 3.10 0.37
N THR A 130 4.08 4.37 0.40
CA THR A 130 3.33 5.40 -0.34
C THR A 130 4.05 5.66 -1.67
N ILE A 131 3.32 5.48 -2.76
CA ILE A 131 3.86 5.58 -4.12
C ILE A 131 3.15 6.65 -4.93
N PRO A 132 3.85 7.36 -5.85
CA PRO A 132 3.23 8.27 -6.79
C PRO A 132 2.27 7.53 -7.73
N ALA A 133 1.06 8.04 -7.90
CA ALA A 133 0.03 7.38 -8.68
C ALA A 133 -0.18 7.97 -10.09
N LYS A 134 0.59 8.99 -10.48
CA LYS A 134 0.39 9.70 -11.76
C LYS A 134 0.43 8.74 -12.95
N LEU A 135 1.45 7.90 -13.05
CA LEU A 135 1.58 6.95 -14.17
C LEU A 135 0.40 5.99 -14.25
N MET A 136 -0.07 5.49 -13.11
CA MET A 136 -1.24 4.60 -13.06
C MET A 136 -2.52 5.33 -13.48
N ILE A 137 -2.67 6.61 -13.12
CA ILE A 137 -3.80 7.46 -13.53
C ILE A 137 -3.78 7.65 -15.04
N ASP A 138 -2.66 8.04 -15.61
CA ASP A 138 -2.49 8.32 -17.03
C ASP A 138 -2.73 7.04 -17.87
N ASN A 139 -2.12 5.94 -17.49
CA ASN A 139 -2.33 4.64 -18.16
C ASN A 139 -3.79 4.22 -18.12
N ARG A 140 -4.48 4.40 -16.98
CA ARG A 140 -5.90 4.10 -16.90
C ARG A 140 -6.74 4.93 -17.86
N ILE A 141 -6.41 6.21 -18.04
CA ILE A 141 -7.10 7.08 -19.01
C ILE A 141 -6.89 6.56 -20.43
N VAL A 142 -5.66 6.25 -20.82
CA VAL A 142 -5.32 5.72 -22.15
C VAL A 142 -6.03 4.39 -22.41
N ILE A 143 -5.97 3.45 -21.48
CA ILE A 143 -6.62 2.14 -21.60
C ILE A 143 -8.13 2.29 -21.73
N ASN A 144 -8.76 3.11 -20.88
CA ASN A 144 -10.21 3.30 -20.93
C ASN A 144 -10.67 4.01 -22.20
N ASN A 145 -9.89 4.94 -22.74
CA ASN A 145 -10.17 5.57 -24.02
C ASN A 145 -10.08 4.55 -25.19
N HIS A 146 -9.12 3.63 -25.12
CA HIS A 146 -9.02 2.54 -26.07
C HIS A 146 -10.21 1.57 -25.97
N LEU A 147 -10.52 1.10 -24.76
CA LEU A 147 -11.63 0.17 -24.51
C LEU A 147 -12.98 0.75 -24.97
N LYS A 148 -13.23 2.04 -24.73
CA LYS A 148 -14.44 2.72 -25.17
C LYS A 148 -14.63 2.66 -26.69
N ARG A 149 -13.54 2.71 -27.47
CA ARG A 149 -13.56 2.66 -28.94
C ARG A 149 -13.56 1.23 -29.50
N ALA A 150 -13.00 0.27 -28.78
CA ALA A 150 -12.80 -1.09 -29.27
C ALA A 150 -13.92 -2.05 -28.82
N ARG A 151 -13.81 -2.57 -27.59
CA ARG A 151 -14.71 -3.64 -27.11
C ARG A 151 -15.68 -3.20 -26.02
N GLY A 152 -15.58 -1.98 -25.55
CA GLY A 152 -16.30 -1.53 -24.34
C GLY A 152 -15.62 -2.01 -23.05
N GLY A 153 -16.29 -1.76 -21.93
CA GLY A 153 -15.76 -2.05 -20.60
C GLY A 153 -14.96 -0.90 -19.99
N LYS A 154 -14.45 -1.09 -18.78
CA LYS A 154 -13.72 -0.07 -18.03
C LYS A 154 -12.72 -0.70 -17.07
N VAL A 155 -11.48 -0.26 -17.13
CA VAL A 155 -10.44 -0.64 -16.18
C VAL A 155 -10.48 0.29 -14.97
N SER A 156 -10.54 -0.27 -13.76
CA SER A 156 -10.39 0.42 -12.49
C SER A 156 -8.93 0.44 -12.03
N PHE A 157 -8.63 1.25 -11.01
CA PHE A 157 -7.31 1.20 -10.37
C PHE A 157 -7.03 -0.16 -9.73
N THR A 158 -8.07 -0.80 -9.15
CA THR A 158 -7.92 -2.14 -8.56
C THR A 158 -7.51 -3.18 -9.60
N HIS A 159 -8.01 -3.10 -10.83
CA HIS A 159 -7.58 -3.99 -11.93
C HIS A 159 -6.10 -3.81 -12.25
N LEU A 160 -5.60 -2.56 -12.30
CA LEU A 160 -4.19 -2.27 -12.59
C LEU A 160 -3.28 -2.74 -11.48
N ILE A 161 -3.67 -2.49 -10.22
CA ILE A 161 -2.92 -2.95 -9.04
C ILE A 161 -2.89 -4.48 -8.99
N ALA A 162 -4.03 -5.13 -9.18
CA ALA A 162 -4.15 -6.58 -9.23
C ALA A 162 -3.25 -7.20 -10.31
N TRP A 163 -3.26 -6.61 -11.50
CA TRP A 163 -2.39 -7.05 -12.59
C TRP A 163 -0.90 -6.83 -12.27
N ALA A 164 -0.55 -5.69 -11.71
CA ALA A 164 0.82 -5.40 -11.29
C ALA A 164 1.33 -6.42 -10.26
N ILE A 165 0.50 -6.79 -9.27
CA ILE A 165 0.84 -7.83 -8.29
C ILE A 165 1.14 -9.16 -9.01
N VAL A 166 0.29 -9.60 -9.94
CA VAL A 166 0.50 -10.84 -10.69
C VAL A 166 1.81 -10.79 -11.48
N GLN A 167 2.13 -9.68 -12.16
CA GLN A 167 3.38 -9.55 -12.89
C GLN A 167 4.60 -9.55 -11.96
N THR A 168 4.52 -8.83 -10.83
CA THR A 168 5.58 -8.81 -9.82
C THR A 168 5.89 -10.21 -9.27
N LEU A 169 4.86 -11.03 -9.03
CA LEU A 169 5.07 -12.40 -8.55
C LEU A 169 5.70 -13.34 -9.60
N LYS A 170 5.62 -13.01 -10.88
CA LYS A 170 6.36 -13.73 -11.92
C LYS A 170 7.87 -13.43 -11.87
N GLU A 171 8.22 -12.20 -11.49
CA GLU A 171 9.60 -11.75 -11.33
C GLU A 171 10.18 -12.18 -9.96
N PHE A 172 9.31 -12.18 -8.92
CA PHE A 172 9.68 -12.52 -7.54
C PHE A 172 8.84 -13.69 -7.01
N PRO A 173 9.02 -14.92 -7.52
CA PRO A 173 8.20 -16.07 -7.13
C PRO A 173 8.33 -16.46 -5.65
N SER A 174 9.42 -16.05 -4.98
CA SER A 174 9.61 -16.24 -3.55
C SER A 174 8.58 -15.47 -2.70
N GLN A 175 7.85 -14.52 -3.27
CA GLN A 175 6.75 -13.80 -2.60
C GLN A 175 5.39 -14.52 -2.77
N ASN A 176 5.32 -15.60 -3.57
CA ASN A 176 4.13 -16.44 -3.76
C ASN A 176 4.31 -17.77 -3.02
N VAL A 177 4.68 -17.72 -1.74
CA VAL A 177 4.89 -18.89 -0.88
C VAL A 177 4.01 -18.77 0.37
N PHE A 178 3.74 -19.89 1.05
CA PHE A 178 3.08 -19.88 2.34
C PHE A 178 3.67 -20.98 3.25
N TYR A 179 3.46 -20.82 4.56
CA TYR A 179 3.84 -21.80 5.55
C TYR A 179 2.77 -22.87 5.71
N ASP A 180 3.17 -24.12 5.77
CA ASP A 180 2.32 -25.24 6.17
C ASP A 180 3.12 -26.30 6.92
N GLU A 181 2.44 -27.20 7.60
CA GLU A 181 3.03 -28.39 8.20
C GLU A 181 2.73 -29.60 7.31
N VAL A 182 3.76 -30.08 6.62
CA VAL A 182 3.68 -31.27 5.77
C VAL A 182 4.30 -32.45 6.51
N ASP A 183 3.52 -33.49 6.72
CA ASP A 183 3.93 -34.70 7.51
C ASP A 183 4.48 -34.34 8.90
N GLY A 184 3.86 -33.34 9.56
CA GLY A 184 4.26 -32.86 10.87
C GLY A 184 5.57 -32.05 10.89
N LYS A 185 6.08 -31.62 9.72
CA LYS A 185 7.31 -30.82 9.58
C LYS A 185 6.98 -29.43 9.09
N PRO A 186 7.55 -28.37 9.73
CA PRO A 186 7.46 -27.00 9.24
C PRO A 186 7.98 -26.92 7.80
N SER A 187 7.17 -26.43 6.88
CA SER A 187 7.49 -26.44 5.45
C SER A 187 7.09 -25.14 4.79
N VAL A 188 7.89 -24.70 3.81
CA VAL A 188 7.53 -23.65 2.85
C VAL A 188 6.88 -24.33 1.65
N VAL A 189 5.66 -23.94 1.33
CA VAL A 189 4.96 -24.41 0.15
C VAL A 189 5.01 -23.35 -0.93
N THR A 190 5.52 -23.73 -2.11
CA THR A 190 5.56 -22.87 -3.29
C THR A 190 4.48 -23.31 -4.26
N PRO A 191 3.39 -22.53 -4.43
CA PRO A 191 2.33 -22.86 -5.39
C PRO A 191 2.85 -22.82 -6.83
N ALA A 192 2.34 -23.73 -7.67
CA ALA A 192 2.69 -23.77 -9.09
C ALA A 192 2.17 -22.55 -9.88
N HIS A 193 1.14 -21.89 -9.37
CA HIS A 193 0.50 -20.75 -10.02
C HIS A 193 0.14 -19.66 -9.02
N VAL A 194 -0.04 -18.44 -9.52
CA VAL A 194 -0.60 -17.33 -8.76
C VAL A 194 -2.13 -17.39 -8.84
N ASN A 195 -2.77 -17.63 -7.69
CA ASN A 195 -4.21 -17.54 -7.54
C ASN A 195 -4.52 -16.28 -6.73
N LEU A 196 -4.97 -15.24 -7.40
CA LEU A 196 -5.19 -13.92 -6.78
C LEU A 196 -6.59 -13.84 -6.19
N GLY A 197 -6.69 -13.84 -4.86
CA GLY A 197 -7.91 -13.53 -4.13
C GLY A 197 -8.26 -12.05 -4.21
N ILE A 198 -9.53 -11.73 -4.43
CA ILE A 198 -10.02 -10.37 -4.55
C ILE A 198 -11.06 -10.13 -3.46
N ALA A 199 -10.79 -9.20 -2.56
CA ALA A 199 -11.76 -8.82 -1.54
C ALA A 199 -12.89 -7.99 -2.19
N ILE A 200 -14.09 -8.53 -2.16
CA ILE A 200 -15.31 -7.92 -2.70
C ILE A 200 -16.26 -7.64 -1.55
N ASP A 201 -16.63 -6.39 -1.42
CA ASP A 201 -17.65 -5.95 -0.46
C ASP A 201 -19.02 -5.92 -1.15
N ILE A 202 -19.93 -6.73 -0.67
CA ILE A 202 -21.26 -6.94 -1.24
C ILE A 202 -22.31 -6.33 -0.32
N PRO A 203 -23.02 -5.27 -0.73
CA PRO A 203 -24.14 -4.75 0.01
C PRO A 203 -25.32 -5.75 -0.07
N LYS A 204 -25.98 -6.00 1.06
CA LYS A 204 -27.17 -6.83 1.14
C LYS A 204 -28.44 -5.97 1.18
N PRO A 205 -29.60 -6.55 0.80
CA PRO A 205 -30.89 -5.83 0.84
C PRO A 205 -31.30 -5.33 2.23
N ASP A 206 -30.81 -5.97 3.28
CA ASP A 206 -31.06 -5.61 4.68
C ASP A 206 -30.15 -4.45 5.18
N GLY A 207 -29.39 -3.84 4.30
CA GLY A 207 -28.43 -2.77 4.63
C GLY A 207 -27.10 -3.26 5.21
N THR A 208 -26.98 -4.55 5.52
CA THR A 208 -25.72 -5.14 5.97
C THR A 208 -24.77 -5.35 4.80
N ARG A 209 -23.49 -5.57 5.08
CA ARG A 209 -22.44 -5.82 4.07
C ARG A 209 -21.81 -7.19 4.32
N SER A 210 -21.39 -7.85 3.25
CA SER A 210 -20.70 -9.12 3.31
C SER A 210 -19.39 -9.03 2.55
N LEU A 211 -18.27 -9.30 3.21
CA LEU A 211 -16.98 -9.40 2.57
C LEU A 211 -16.73 -10.83 2.11
N VAL A 212 -16.39 -10.99 0.85
CA VAL A 212 -15.99 -12.27 0.25
C VAL A 212 -14.67 -12.12 -0.48
N VAL A 213 -13.88 -13.21 -0.56
CA VAL A 213 -12.56 -13.18 -1.19
C VAL A 213 -12.42 -14.34 -2.18
N PRO A 214 -13.18 -14.33 -3.28
CA PRO A 214 -12.98 -15.30 -4.36
C PRO A 214 -11.67 -15.04 -5.12
N GLY A 215 -11.16 -16.02 -5.85
CA GLY A 215 -9.89 -15.92 -6.54
C GLY A 215 -9.95 -16.04 -8.06
N VAL A 216 -9.15 -15.24 -8.74
CA VAL A 216 -8.77 -15.47 -10.15
C VAL A 216 -7.68 -16.53 -10.16
N LYS A 217 -7.99 -17.70 -10.69
CA LYS A 217 -7.10 -18.86 -10.70
C LYS A 217 -6.09 -18.75 -11.84
N ARG A 218 -4.83 -19.20 -11.60
CA ARG A 218 -3.75 -19.22 -12.58
C ARG A 218 -3.55 -17.88 -13.29
N ALA A 219 -3.65 -16.79 -12.52
CA ALA A 219 -3.55 -15.44 -13.06
C ALA A 219 -2.21 -15.15 -13.76
N ASP A 220 -1.14 -15.85 -13.36
CA ASP A 220 0.20 -15.80 -13.94
C ASP A 220 0.27 -16.29 -15.39
N THR A 221 -0.66 -17.16 -15.83
CA THR A 221 -0.70 -17.69 -17.19
C THR A 221 -1.48 -16.84 -18.18
N MET A 222 -2.18 -15.82 -17.69
CA MET A 222 -3.09 -14.98 -18.49
C MET A 222 -2.38 -13.78 -19.10
N GLY A 223 -2.85 -13.33 -20.28
CA GLY A 223 -2.63 -11.98 -20.76
C GLY A 223 -3.54 -10.98 -20.05
N PHE A 224 -3.23 -9.67 -20.15
CA PHE A 224 -4.03 -8.64 -19.45
C PHE A 224 -5.52 -8.68 -19.81
N GLY A 225 -5.86 -8.91 -21.07
CA GLY A 225 -7.26 -8.98 -21.51
C GLY A 225 -8.03 -10.17 -20.93
N GLU A 226 -7.38 -11.33 -20.85
CA GLU A 226 -7.94 -12.55 -20.23
C GLU A 226 -8.10 -12.38 -18.72
N PHE A 227 -7.07 -11.83 -18.08
CA PHE A 227 -7.09 -11.51 -16.65
C PHE A 227 -8.24 -10.55 -16.32
N LEU A 228 -8.43 -9.48 -17.10
CA LEU A 228 -9.52 -8.53 -16.90
C LEU A 228 -10.88 -9.21 -17.04
N THR A 229 -11.06 -10.09 -18.02
CA THR A 229 -12.29 -10.84 -18.23
C THR A 229 -12.57 -11.78 -17.05
N ALA A 230 -11.56 -12.53 -16.60
CA ALA A 230 -11.68 -13.44 -15.44
C ALA A 230 -11.97 -12.67 -14.15
N TYR A 231 -11.33 -11.52 -13.95
CA TYR A 231 -11.58 -10.64 -12.80
C TYR A 231 -13.03 -10.13 -12.78
N GLU A 232 -13.52 -9.61 -13.91
CA GLU A 232 -14.89 -9.09 -14.04
C GLU A 232 -15.93 -10.21 -13.85
N ASP A 233 -15.68 -11.43 -14.36
CA ASP A 233 -16.55 -12.59 -14.14
C ASP A 233 -16.66 -12.93 -12.64
N VAL A 234 -15.53 -13.04 -11.94
CA VAL A 234 -15.51 -13.32 -10.50
C VAL A 234 -16.28 -12.24 -9.72
N VAL A 235 -16.11 -10.96 -10.05
CA VAL A 235 -16.82 -9.86 -9.40
C VAL A 235 -18.32 -9.91 -9.72
N ALA A 236 -18.70 -10.19 -10.96
CA ALA A 236 -20.10 -10.30 -11.37
C ALA A 236 -20.80 -11.47 -10.66
N ARG A 237 -20.16 -12.65 -10.59
CA ARG A 237 -20.69 -13.81 -9.85
C ARG A 237 -20.78 -13.52 -8.35
N GLY A 238 -19.81 -12.79 -7.79
CA GLY A 238 -19.85 -12.35 -6.40
C GLY A 238 -21.07 -11.50 -6.11
N ARG A 239 -21.30 -10.47 -6.91
CA ARG A 239 -22.46 -9.57 -6.76
C ARG A 239 -23.80 -10.27 -6.99
N ALA A 240 -23.82 -11.28 -7.85
CA ALA A 240 -25.01 -12.09 -8.13
C ALA A 240 -25.23 -13.23 -7.10
N ASN A 241 -24.38 -13.32 -6.07
CA ASN A 241 -24.37 -14.41 -5.08
C ASN A 241 -24.29 -15.81 -5.71
N LYS A 242 -23.49 -15.94 -6.78
CA LYS A 242 -23.28 -17.19 -7.55
C LYS A 242 -21.90 -17.79 -7.36
N LEU A 243 -21.15 -17.36 -6.33
CA LEU A 243 -19.85 -17.96 -6.01
C LEU A 243 -20.04 -19.33 -5.35
N THR A 244 -19.13 -20.24 -5.70
CA THR A 244 -19.07 -21.60 -5.19
C THR A 244 -17.88 -21.79 -4.25
N ALA A 245 -17.81 -22.88 -3.51
CA ALA A 245 -16.67 -23.19 -2.65
C ALA A 245 -15.33 -23.22 -3.42
N ALA A 246 -15.35 -23.65 -4.70
CA ALA A 246 -14.17 -23.67 -5.56
C ALA A 246 -13.61 -22.27 -5.86
N ASP A 247 -14.45 -21.25 -5.88
CA ASP A 247 -14.02 -19.86 -6.11
C ASP A 247 -13.15 -19.32 -4.96
N TYR A 248 -13.36 -19.82 -3.76
CA TYR A 248 -12.64 -19.40 -2.55
C TYR A 248 -11.37 -20.22 -2.27
N ALA A 249 -11.29 -21.45 -2.77
CA ALA A 249 -10.21 -22.36 -2.44
C ALA A 249 -8.89 -21.99 -3.12
N GLY A 250 -7.77 -22.18 -2.43
CA GLY A 250 -6.44 -22.15 -3.01
C GLY A 250 -5.94 -20.77 -3.46
N ASN A 251 -6.43 -19.70 -2.87
CA ASN A 251 -5.86 -18.37 -3.07
C ASN A 251 -4.46 -18.32 -2.45
N THR A 252 -3.45 -17.88 -3.21
CA THR A 252 -2.06 -17.82 -2.76
C THR A 252 -1.67 -16.44 -2.27
N ILE A 253 -2.25 -15.41 -2.87
CA ILE A 253 -2.13 -14.02 -2.47
C ILE A 253 -3.50 -13.35 -2.57
N SER A 254 -3.75 -12.32 -1.79
CA SER A 254 -5.02 -11.59 -1.84
C SER A 254 -4.81 -10.08 -1.99
N LEU A 255 -5.75 -9.41 -2.64
CA LEU A 255 -5.83 -7.95 -2.74
C LEU A 255 -7.13 -7.46 -2.09
N THR A 256 -6.99 -6.49 -1.19
CA THR A 256 -8.11 -5.71 -0.65
C THR A 256 -7.92 -4.23 -1.00
N ASN A 257 -9.00 -3.53 -1.34
CA ASN A 257 -8.96 -2.11 -1.68
C ASN A 257 -9.97 -1.31 -0.84
N PRO A 258 -9.65 -1.00 0.42
CA PRO A 258 -10.48 -0.14 1.26
C PRO A 258 -10.35 1.35 0.88
N GLY A 259 -9.41 1.73 0.03
CA GLY A 259 -9.26 3.10 -0.46
C GLY A 259 -10.47 3.62 -1.23
N GLY A 260 -11.31 2.72 -1.78
CA GLY A 260 -12.57 3.09 -2.42
C GLY A 260 -13.60 3.73 -1.47
N ILE A 261 -13.45 3.56 -0.17
CA ILE A 261 -14.28 4.16 0.89
C ILE A 261 -13.51 5.19 1.74
N GLY A 262 -12.35 5.67 1.23
CA GLY A 262 -11.56 6.73 1.88
C GLY A 262 -10.56 6.25 2.92
N THR A 263 -10.32 4.95 3.07
CA THR A 263 -9.28 4.44 3.98
C THR A 263 -7.89 4.71 3.41
N GLU A 264 -7.05 5.47 4.10
CA GLU A 264 -5.68 5.79 3.63
C GLU A 264 -4.80 4.54 3.53
N HIS A 265 -4.81 3.72 4.58
CA HIS A 265 -4.16 2.41 4.59
C HIS A 265 -4.81 1.50 5.64
N SER A 266 -4.63 0.22 5.47
CA SER A 266 -5.09 -0.80 6.43
C SER A 266 -4.04 -1.86 6.61
N VAL A 267 -4.05 -2.54 7.74
CA VAL A 267 -3.25 -3.75 8.00
C VAL A 267 -4.19 -4.94 7.96
N PRO A 268 -4.42 -5.53 6.78
CA PRO A 268 -5.39 -6.61 6.64
C PRO A 268 -4.89 -7.88 7.34
N ARG A 269 -5.82 -8.69 7.84
CA ARG A 269 -5.50 -10.00 8.43
C ARG A 269 -5.13 -10.98 7.33
N LEU A 270 -4.01 -11.68 7.53
CA LEU A 270 -3.57 -12.73 6.64
C LEU A 270 -4.32 -14.03 6.95
N MET A 271 -4.91 -14.63 5.93
CA MET A 271 -5.60 -15.92 6.08
C MET A 271 -4.57 -17.04 6.21
N LYS A 272 -4.84 -18.00 7.10
CA LYS A 272 -4.02 -19.22 7.20
C LYS A 272 -3.96 -19.91 5.83
N GLY A 273 -2.77 -20.30 5.39
CA GLY A 273 -2.53 -20.91 4.07
C GLY A 273 -2.37 -19.92 2.91
N ALA A 274 -2.34 -18.62 3.20
CA ALA A 274 -1.92 -17.58 2.23
C ALA A 274 -0.59 -16.97 2.70
N GLY A 275 0.29 -16.66 1.76
CA GLY A 275 1.59 -16.07 2.07
C GLY A 275 1.55 -14.57 2.28
N CYS A 276 0.69 -13.87 1.54
CA CYS A 276 0.63 -12.42 1.54
C CYS A 276 -0.78 -11.89 1.24
N ILE A 277 -1.10 -10.73 1.81
CA ILE A 277 -2.26 -9.91 1.42
C ILE A 277 -1.83 -8.47 1.22
N VAL A 278 -2.20 -7.90 0.08
CA VAL A 278 -1.93 -6.51 -0.28
C VAL A 278 -3.17 -5.66 -0.02
N GLY A 279 -3.00 -4.56 0.70
CA GLY A 279 -4.02 -3.53 0.89
C GLY A 279 -3.73 -2.31 0.03
N ALA A 280 -4.72 -1.82 -0.70
CA ALA A 280 -4.63 -0.57 -1.46
C ALA A 280 -5.43 0.52 -0.75
N GLY A 281 -4.75 1.61 -0.39
CA GLY A 281 -5.37 2.77 0.26
C GLY A 281 -6.03 3.74 -0.71
N ALA A 282 -6.52 4.84 -0.20
CA ALA A 282 -7.12 5.92 -0.97
C ALA A 282 -6.11 6.55 -1.94
N LEU A 283 -6.63 6.99 -3.09
CA LEU A 283 -5.86 7.70 -4.11
C LEU A 283 -6.07 9.20 -3.91
N GLU A 284 -5.19 9.83 -3.18
CA GLU A 284 -5.33 11.22 -2.71
C GLU A 284 -4.06 12.03 -2.90
N TYR A 285 -4.17 13.35 -2.82
CA TYR A 285 -2.98 14.20 -2.65
C TYR A 285 -2.40 14.00 -1.25
N PRO A 286 -1.09 14.20 -1.05
CA PRO A 286 -0.51 14.23 0.29
C PRO A 286 -1.28 15.18 1.22
N ALA A 287 -1.37 14.85 2.51
CA ALA A 287 -2.25 15.53 3.46
C ALA A 287 -2.04 17.06 3.50
N GLU A 288 -0.79 17.49 3.40
CA GLU A 288 -0.39 18.90 3.37
C GLU A 288 -0.87 19.67 2.13
N PHE A 289 -1.30 18.96 1.08
CA PHE A 289 -1.77 19.55 -0.18
C PHE A 289 -3.25 19.30 -0.46
N GLN A 290 -3.99 18.65 0.41
CA GLN A 290 -5.40 18.30 0.16
C GLN A 290 -6.32 19.53 0.01
N GLY A 291 -5.99 20.67 0.55
CA GLY A 291 -6.73 21.92 0.36
C GLY A 291 -6.19 22.86 -0.72
N ALA A 292 -5.12 22.47 -1.41
CA ALA A 292 -4.45 23.32 -2.38
C ALA A 292 -5.25 23.51 -3.67
N SER A 293 -5.14 24.69 -4.29
CA SER A 293 -5.79 24.98 -5.57
C SER A 293 -5.18 24.12 -6.70
N PRO A 294 -5.95 23.78 -7.75
CA PRO A 294 -5.39 23.08 -8.91
C PRO A 294 -4.17 23.76 -9.53
N LYS A 295 -4.15 25.11 -9.50
CA LYS A 295 -3.02 25.91 -9.98
C LYS A 295 -1.78 25.66 -9.14
N THR A 296 -1.90 25.73 -7.81
CA THR A 296 -0.80 25.48 -6.87
C THR A 296 -0.25 24.05 -7.02
N LEU A 297 -1.14 23.06 -7.14
CA LEU A 297 -0.74 21.66 -7.36
C LEU A 297 0.07 21.47 -8.65
N ALA A 298 -0.36 22.17 -9.72
CA ALA A 298 0.34 22.13 -11.01
C ALA A 298 1.70 22.83 -10.95
N GLU A 299 1.76 24.03 -10.35
CA GLU A 299 3.00 24.82 -10.20
C GLU A 299 4.05 24.10 -9.35
N LEU A 300 3.61 23.38 -8.33
CA LEU A 300 4.50 22.59 -7.46
C LEU A 300 4.72 21.16 -7.95
N ALA A 301 4.14 20.80 -9.09
CA ALA A 301 4.18 19.43 -9.65
C ALA A 301 3.70 18.34 -8.65
N ILE A 302 2.76 18.66 -7.78
CA ILE A 302 2.22 17.74 -6.78
C ILE A 302 1.25 16.77 -7.44
N GLY A 303 1.57 15.49 -7.41
CA GLY A 303 0.73 14.39 -7.88
C GLY A 303 0.00 13.68 -6.75
N LYS A 304 -1.06 12.93 -7.11
CA LYS A 304 -1.71 12.01 -6.18
C LYS A 304 -0.80 10.85 -5.85
N THR A 305 -0.94 10.35 -4.63
CA THR A 305 -0.26 9.16 -4.12
C THR A 305 -1.27 8.08 -3.75
N ILE A 306 -0.80 6.86 -3.61
CA ILE A 306 -1.54 5.74 -3.05
C ILE A 306 -0.64 5.00 -2.07
N THR A 307 -1.18 4.65 -0.91
CA THR A 307 -0.46 3.83 0.06
C THR A 307 -0.82 2.37 -0.13
N LEU A 308 0.19 1.54 -0.37
CA LEU A 308 0.08 0.09 -0.43
C LEU A 308 0.63 -0.50 0.85
N THR A 309 -0.08 -1.48 1.39
CA THR A 309 0.38 -2.31 2.50
C THR A 309 0.55 -3.74 2.04
N SER A 310 1.60 -4.40 2.48
CA SER A 310 1.82 -5.82 2.24
C SER A 310 1.96 -6.50 3.60
N THR A 311 0.97 -7.28 3.99
CA THR A 311 1.01 -8.11 5.20
C THR A 311 1.31 -9.54 4.80
N TYR A 312 2.35 -10.11 5.37
CA TYR A 312 2.87 -11.43 4.98
C TYR A 312 3.22 -12.28 6.19
N ASP A 313 3.30 -13.58 5.96
CA ASP A 313 3.73 -14.55 6.96
C ASP A 313 5.26 -14.47 7.15
N HIS A 314 5.69 -13.88 8.27
CA HIS A 314 7.11 -13.62 8.54
C HIS A 314 7.93 -14.87 8.87
N ARG A 315 7.33 -16.07 8.78
CA ARG A 315 8.07 -17.33 8.85
C ARG A 315 8.69 -17.71 7.51
N VAL A 316 8.14 -17.16 6.40
CA VAL A 316 8.50 -17.63 5.04
C VAL A 316 8.79 -16.48 4.05
N ILE A 317 8.40 -15.25 4.40
CA ILE A 317 8.63 -14.02 3.61
C ILE A 317 9.33 -12.97 4.45
#